data_c9834bcc59031d6a6c4c60ec2d95a936
#
_entry.id   c9834bcc59031d6a6c4c60ec2d95a936
#
_cell.length_a   1.000
_cell.length_b   1.000
_cell.length_c   1.000
_cell.angle_alpha   90.00
_cell.angle_beta   90.00
_cell.angle_gamma   90.00
#
_symmetry.space_group_name_H-M   'P 1'
#
loop_
_entity.id
_entity.type
_entity.pdbx_description
1 polymer ?
#
loop_
_entity_poly.entity_id
_entity_poly.type
_entity_poly.pdbx_seq_one_letter_code
_entity_poly.pdbx_strand_id
1 'polypeptide(L)'
;FNVVKLCEVCGYGQKKLNEILKAKIGLSIVNTILEIRLLKAYDLIIKNRYETLKEIVYAVGMNSRPYFNKKFEMRFGIKPGELRKKYKK
;
A
#
# COMPACT_ATOMS: atom_id res chain seq x y z
N PHE A 1 5.12 0.15 -8.02
CA PHE A 1 3.95 -0.63 -8.45
C PHE A 1 2.79 0.30 -8.79
N ASN A 2 2.23 0.15 -9.95
CA ASN A 2 1.16 1.03 -10.44
C ASN A 2 0.16 0.24 -11.31
N VAL A 3 -0.85 0.94 -11.86
CA VAL A 3 -1.90 0.32 -12.67
C VAL A 3 -1.33 -0.43 -13.89
N VAL A 4 -0.38 0.20 -14.60
CA VAL A 4 0.24 -0.41 -15.79
C VAL A 4 0.96 -1.69 -15.41
N LYS A 5 1.75 -1.66 -14.34
CA LYS A 5 2.50 -2.83 -13.88
C LYS A 5 1.56 -3.96 -13.44
N LEU A 6 0.49 -3.63 -12.74
CA LEU A 6 -0.49 -4.63 -12.32
C LEU A 6 -1.16 -5.28 -13.52
N CYS A 7 -1.56 -4.50 -14.53
CA CYS A 7 -2.15 -5.03 -15.75
C CYS A 7 -1.19 -5.95 -16.50
N GLU A 8 0.09 -5.59 -16.59
CA GLU A 8 1.10 -6.41 -17.23
C GLU A 8 1.28 -7.75 -16.52
N VAL A 9 1.37 -7.72 -15.20
CA VAL A 9 1.56 -8.95 -14.40
C VAL A 9 0.36 -9.89 -14.54
N CYS A 10 -0.85 -9.34 -14.55
CA CYS A 10 -2.07 -10.16 -14.66
C CYS A 10 -2.43 -10.54 -16.10
N GLY A 11 -1.83 -9.88 -17.11
CA GLY A 11 -2.11 -10.17 -18.51
C GLY A 11 -3.43 -9.63 -19.01
N TYR A 12 -4.03 -8.65 -18.33
CA TYR A 12 -5.33 -8.07 -18.71
C TYR A 12 -5.22 -6.57 -18.95
N GLY A 13 -6.10 -6.04 -19.80
CA GLY A 13 -6.28 -4.60 -19.91
C GLY A 13 -6.91 -4.03 -18.64
N GLN A 14 -6.80 -2.72 -18.46
CA GLN A 14 -7.25 -2.04 -17.23
C GLN A 14 -8.75 -2.27 -16.95
N LYS A 15 -9.59 -2.13 -17.97
CA LYS A 15 -11.04 -2.32 -17.80
C LYS A 15 -11.37 -3.74 -17.37
N LYS A 16 -10.80 -4.72 -18.06
CA LYS A 16 -11.04 -6.15 -17.78
C LYS A 16 -10.56 -6.51 -16.38
N LEU A 17 -9.36 -6.06 -16.01
CA LEU A 17 -8.80 -6.33 -14.69
C LEU A 17 -9.67 -5.71 -13.61
N ASN A 18 -10.15 -4.48 -13.79
CA ASN A 18 -11.02 -3.82 -12.83
C ASN A 18 -12.32 -4.61 -12.60
N GLU A 19 -12.92 -5.12 -13.67
CA GLU A 19 -14.11 -5.96 -13.56
C GLU A 19 -13.84 -7.26 -12.79
N ILE A 20 -12.72 -7.91 -13.08
CA ILE A 20 -12.33 -9.15 -12.40
C ILE A 20 -12.09 -8.90 -10.91
N LEU A 21 -11.36 -7.83 -10.56
CA LEU A 21 -11.06 -7.51 -9.17
C LEU A 21 -12.32 -7.21 -8.39
N LYS A 22 -13.25 -6.45 -8.95
CA LYS A 22 -14.52 -6.15 -8.30
C LYS A 22 -15.35 -7.41 -8.06
N ALA A 23 -15.37 -8.31 -9.03
CA ALA A 23 -16.12 -9.57 -8.93
C ALA A 23 -15.49 -10.53 -7.92
N LYS A 24 -14.15 -10.60 -7.86
CA LYS A 24 -13.42 -11.57 -7.03
C LYS A 24 -13.17 -11.10 -5.60
N ILE A 25 -12.76 -9.85 -5.43
CA ILE A 25 -12.35 -9.33 -4.12
C ILE A 25 -13.06 -8.05 -3.72
N GLY A 26 -13.97 -7.55 -4.56
CA GLY A 26 -14.73 -6.34 -4.26
C GLY A 26 -13.95 -5.03 -4.31
N LEU A 27 -12.73 -5.04 -4.85
CA LEU A 27 -11.88 -3.86 -4.92
C LEU A 27 -11.63 -3.41 -6.36
N SER A 28 -11.57 -2.09 -6.57
CA SER A 28 -11.13 -1.52 -7.83
C SER A 28 -9.61 -1.69 -7.98
N ILE A 29 -9.08 -1.45 -9.20
CA ILE A 29 -7.64 -1.47 -9.44
C ILE A 29 -6.92 -0.50 -8.51
N VAL A 30 -7.43 0.73 -8.38
CA VAL A 30 -6.82 1.76 -7.54
C VAL A 30 -6.77 1.32 -6.08
N ASN A 31 -7.87 0.80 -5.55
CA ASN A 31 -7.92 0.32 -4.17
C ASN A 31 -7.07 -0.92 -3.96
N THR A 32 -6.97 -1.79 -4.95
CA THR A 32 -6.09 -2.96 -4.89
C THR A 32 -4.62 -2.53 -4.79
N ILE A 33 -4.21 -1.56 -5.59
CA ILE A 33 -2.84 -1.03 -5.54
C ILE A 33 -2.58 -0.37 -4.19
N LEU A 34 -3.54 0.41 -3.69
CA LEU A 34 -3.40 1.03 -2.37
C LEU A 34 -3.22 -0.01 -1.28
N GLU A 35 -4.01 -1.08 -1.31
CA GLU A 35 -3.90 -2.18 -0.33
C GLU A 35 -2.52 -2.83 -0.39
N ILE A 36 -2.01 -3.10 -1.59
CA ILE A 36 -0.68 -3.67 -1.78
C ILE A 36 0.39 -2.75 -1.18
N ARG A 37 0.29 -1.45 -1.45
CA ARG A 37 1.24 -0.46 -0.93
C ARG A 37 1.21 -0.38 0.59
N LEU A 38 0.01 -0.39 1.19
CA LEU A 38 -0.14 -0.34 2.63
C LEU A 38 0.38 -1.60 3.31
N LEU A 39 0.11 -2.77 2.74
CA LEU A 39 0.64 -4.04 3.25
C LEU A 39 2.17 -4.07 3.18
N LYS A 40 2.74 -3.56 2.09
CA LYS A 40 4.19 -3.47 1.94
C LYS A 40 4.78 -2.51 2.97
N ALA A 41 4.13 -1.37 3.19
CA ALA A 41 4.58 -0.40 4.19
C ALA A 41 4.55 -1.01 5.60
N TYR A 42 3.48 -1.72 5.93
CA TYR A 42 3.38 -2.41 7.22
C TYR A 42 4.55 -3.37 7.42
N ASP A 43 4.83 -4.19 6.41
CA ASP A 43 5.95 -5.12 6.45
C ASP A 43 7.29 -4.42 6.65
N LEU A 44 7.54 -3.32 5.92
CA LEU A 44 8.78 -2.56 6.05
C LEU A 44 8.93 -1.92 7.43
N ILE A 45 7.82 -1.49 8.04
CA ILE A 45 7.83 -0.91 9.38
C ILE A 45 8.20 -1.97 10.42
N ILE A 46 7.54 -3.12 10.40
CA ILE A 46 7.80 -4.16 11.41
C ILE A 46 9.19 -4.78 11.26
N LYS A 47 9.73 -4.80 10.04
CA LYS A 47 11.09 -5.29 9.79
C LYS A 47 12.16 -4.24 10.03
N ASN A 48 11.74 -3.02 10.36
CA ASN A 48 12.65 -1.90 10.66
C ASN A 48 13.70 -1.67 9.55
N ARG A 49 13.23 -1.70 8.27
CA ARG A 49 14.10 -1.64 7.09
C ARG A 49 14.64 -0.24 6.78
N TYR A 50 13.92 0.80 7.19
CA TYR A 50 14.28 2.20 6.88
C TYR A 50 14.36 3.02 8.14
N GLU A 51 15.19 4.06 8.13
CA GLU A 51 15.37 4.93 9.28
C GLU A 51 14.19 5.87 9.52
N THR A 52 13.48 6.27 8.45
CA THR A 52 12.37 7.21 8.55
C THR A 52 11.12 6.70 7.87
N LEU A 53 9.96 7.18 8.34
CA LEU A 53 8.69 6.89 7.68
C LEU A 53 8.61 7.51 6.30
N LYS A 54 9.25 8.67 6.10
CA LYS A 54 9.30 9.31 4.79
C LYS A 54 9.90 8.38 3.74
N GLU A 55 10.98 7.69 4.09
CA GLU A 55 11.61 6.72 3.19
C GLU A 55 10.67 5.58 2.86
N ILE A 56 9.90 5.09 3.84
CA ILE A 56 8.93 4.00 3.63
C ILE A 56 7.82 4.46 2.69
N VAL A 57 7.30 5.67 2.87
CA VAL A 57 6.25 6.22 2.00
C VAL A 57 6.70 6.24 0.55
N TYR A 58 7.91 6.72 0.29
CA TYR A 58 8.46 6.75 -1.07
C TYR A 58 8.77 5.35 -1.59
N ALA A 59 9.29 4.47 -0.74
CA ALA A 59 9.65 3.11 -1.14
C ALA A 59 8.43 2.32 -1.63
N VAL A 60 7.24 2.58 -1.09
CA VAL A 60 6.02 1.91 -1.54
C VAL A 60 5.31 2.66 -2.67
N GLY A 61 5.93 3.72 -3.19
CA GLY A 61 5.40 4.44 -4.35
C GLY A 61 4.37 5.51 -4.04
N MET A 62 4.28 5.97 -2.81
CA MET A 62 3.38 7.07 -2.42
C MET A 62 4.18 8.37 -2.27
N ASN A 63 3.53 9.50 -2.52
CA ASN A 63 4.19 10.80 -2.47
C ASN A 63 3.52 11.80 -1.53
N SER A 64 2.50 11.37 -0.80
CA SER A 64 1.79 12.22 0.15
C SER A 64 1.76 11.52 1.52
N ARG A 65 2.52 12.05 2.46
CA ARG A 65 2.57 11.50 3.81
C ARG A 65 1.25 11.65 4.57
N PRO A 66 0.53 12.79 4.52
CA PRO A 66 -0.77 12.90 5.17
C PRO A 66 -1.79 11.88 4.63
N TYR A 67 -1.82 11.68 3.33
CA TYR A 67 -2.70 10.68 2.70
C TYR A 67 -2.31 9.27 3.14
N PHE A 68 -1.02 8.95 3.13
CA PHE A 68 -0.50 7.67 3.60
C PHE A 68 -0.91 7.41 5.06
N ASN A 69 -0.67 8.37 5.94
CA ASN A 69 -0.99 8.23 7.37
C ASN A 69 -2.48 7.96 7.57
N LYS A 70 -3.34 8.70 6.88
CA LYS A 70 -4.78 8.54 6.98
C LYS A 70 -5.22 7.14 6.52
N LYS A 71 -4.76 6.72 5.36
CA LYS A 71 -5.15 5.42 4.80
C LYS A 71 -4.59 4.25 5.61
N PHE A 72 -3.36 4.39 6.11
CA PHE A 72 -2.74 3.39 6.96
C PHE A 72 -3.53 3.19 8.25
N GLU A 73 -3.87 4.28 8.93
CA GLU A 73 -4.64 4.21 10.18
C GLU A 73 -6.03 3.62 9.95
N MET A 74 -6.71 4.00 8.86
CA MET A 74 -8.01 3.45 8.52
C MET A 74 -7.95 1.94 8.25
N ARG A 75 -6.86 1.49 7.65
CA ARG A 75 -6.70 0.08 7.28
C ARG A 75 -6.29 -0.81 8.45
N PHE A 76 -5.36 -0.34 9.27
CA PHE A 76 -4.74 -1.16 10.32
C PHE A 76 -5.15 -0.78 11.75
N GLY A 77 -5.87 0.32 11.92
CA GLY A 77 -6.31 0.76 13.25
C GLY A 77 -5.21 1.33 14.12
N ILE A 78 -4.04 1.59 13.57
CA ILE A 78 -2.90 2.15 14.28
C ILE A 78 -2.14 3.11 13.34
N LYS A 79 -1.63 4.19 13.87
CA LYS A 79 -0.83 5.14 13.07
C LYS A 79 0.53 4.53 12.74
N PRO A 80 1.07 4.81 11.55
CA PRO A 80 2.37 4.23 11.16
C PRO A 80 3.50 4.59 12.12
N GLY A 81 3.51 5.81 12.67
CA GLY A 81 4.51 6.22 13.66
C GLY A 81 4.42 5.45 14.96
N GLU A 82 3.20 5.13 15.39
CA GLU A 82 2.99 4.34 16.62
C GLU A 82 3.42 2.89 16.41
N LEU A 83 3.09 2.32 15.25
CA LEU A 83 3.52 0.96 14.92
C LEU A 83 5.04 0.89 14.87
N ARG A 84 5.69 1.88 14.27
CA ARG A 84 7.14 1.94 14.19
C ARG A 84 7.81 1.95 15.55
N LYS A 85 7.23 2.70 16.51
CA LYS A 85 7.75 2.74 17.88
C LYS A 85 7.75 1.37 18.55
N LYS A 86 6.75 0.55 18.27
CA LYS A 86 6.66 -0.81 18.83
C LYS A 86 7.78 -1.72 18.35
N TYR A 87 8.24 -1.54 17.11
CA TYR A 87 9.24 -2.41 16.50
C TYR A 87 10.62 -1.80 16.36
N LYS A 88 10.76 -0.52 16.71
CA LYS A 88 12.06 0.15 16.67
C LYS A 88 12.89 -0.27 17.86
N LYS A 89 14.09 -0.69 17.57
CA LYS A 89 15.07 -1.06 18.60
C LYS A 89 15.86 0.14 19.08
#